data_5424368c6de1302976243f9970843e62
#
_entry.id   5424368c6de1302976243f9970843e62
#
_cell.length_a   1.000
_cell.length_b   1.000
_cell.length_c   1.000
_cell.angle_alpha   90.00
_cell.angle_beta   90.00
_cell.angle_gamma   90.00
#
_symmetry.space_group_name_H-M   'P 1'
#
loop_
_entity.id
_entity.type
_entity.pdbx_description
1 polymer ?
#
loop_
_entity_poly.entity_id
_entity_poly.type
_entity_poly.pdbx_seq_one_letter_code
_entity_poly.pdbx_strand_id
1 'polypeptide(L)'
;MPISPFARKQYRIGLGGARLMIAALAFFLFAAARLCAQGPPYQTDDPVPVDLHHYEFYIFGGVDGTPAEMDSTGPAFEFNWGALPRVQLHAILPWGVVAPSNNPVYLPGGTGPTEFGLTDMELGAKIAFIKESKHFPQIGSFTMFEMPTGNYDKGLGVGKVWYKLPIWLQKNSGKWLFDGGGGYQVVPQANYRDFPYTGWLVKRELSEQWELGAEIFAHGREGFAAAQTERSAMIDVGGYYHFKHNTNEQFLFCYGHSVVGQTENYAYVGMYWTWGKDRRDASPEEKKESAGDLLFPARLGGNGL
;
A
#
# COMPACT_ATOMS: atom_id res chain seq x y z
N MET A 1 -62.64 16.50 -48.11
CA MET A 1 -61.46 16.97 -47.32
C MET A 1 -60.87 15.77 -46.59
N PRO A 2 -59.70 15.29 -46.95
CA PRO A 2 -59.11 14.16 -46.25
C PRO A 2 -58.24 14.61 -45.09
N ILE A 3 -58.36 13.93 -43.95
CA ILE A 3 -57.64 14.12 -42.70
C ILE A 3 -56.25 13.46 -42.84
N SER A 4 -55.21 14.27 -42.58
CA SER A 4 -53.80 13.85 -42.58
C SER A 4 -53.48 12.88 -41.43
N PRO A 5 -52.70 11.81 -41.65
CA PRO A 5 -52.27 10.92 -40.56
C PRO A 5 -51.03 11.47 -39.88
N PHE A 6 -51.11 11.67 -38.55
CA PHE A 6 -49.98 11.98 -37.70
C PHE A 6 -48.98 10.79 -37.73
N ALA A 7 -47.79 11.04 -38.27
CA ALA A 7 -46.68 10.10 -38.17
C ALA A 7 -46.10 10.08 -36.76
N ARG A 8 -46.31 9.02 -36.01
CA ARG A 8 -45.57 8.74 -34.76
C ARG A 8 -44.12 8.42 -35.10
N LYS A 9 -43.22 9.35 -34.80
CA LYS A 9 -41.79 9.08 -34.80
C LYS A 9 -41.44 8.11 -33.68
N GLN A 10 -41.30 6.83 -34.00
CA GLN A 10 -40.72 5.85 -33.08
C GLN A 10 -39.21 6.11 -32.97
N TYR A 11 -38.76 6.61 -31.84
CA TYR A 11 -37.35 6.61 -31.53
C TYR A 11 -36.90 5.17 -31.22
N ARG A 12 -36.32 4.51 -32.19
CA ARG A 12 -35.55 3.30 -31.95
C ARG A 12 -34.25 3.70 -31.27
N ILE A 13 -34.18 3.50 -29.96
CA ILE A 13 -32.88 3.50 -29.28
C ILE A 13 -32.14 2.31 -29.88
N GLY A 14 -31.13 2.58 -30.69
CA GLY A 14 -30.34 1.54 -31.31
C GLY A 14 -29.62 0.73 -30.23
N LEU A 15 -29.55 -0.60 -30.45
CA LEU A 15 -28.83 -1.56 -29.61
C LEU A 15 -27.40 -1.12 -29.22
N GLY A 16 -26.78 -0.22 -29.99
CA GLY A 16 -25.51 0.43 -29.71
C GLY A 16 -25.56 1.37 -28.52
N GLY A 17 -26.62 2.21 -28.42
CA GLY A 17 -26.76 3.16 -27.30
C GLY A 17 -27.06 2.46 -25.97
N ALA A 18 -27.83 1.37 -26.00
CA ALA A 18 -28.07 0.58 -24.79
C ALA A 18 -26.82 -0.16 -24.30
N ARG A 19 -26.00 -0.66 -25.22
CA ARG A 19 -24.69 -1.28 -24.88
C ARG A 19 -23.69 -0.25 -24.35
N LEU A 20 -23.65 0.96 -24.91
CA LEU A 20 -22.83 2.06 -24.38
C LEU A 20 -23.29 2.50 -22.99
N MET A 21 -24.59 2.62 -22.76
CA MET A 21 -25.14 2.94 -21.43
C MET A 21 -24.89 1.83 -20.41
N ILE A 22 -25.01 0.57 -20.79
CA ILE A 22 -24.70 -0.56 -19.90
C ILE A 22 -23.20 -0.64 -19.63
N ALA A 23 -22.34 -0.41 -20.63
CA ALA A 23 -20.90 -0.33 -20.44
C ALA A 23 -20.50 0.88 -19.57
N ALA A 24 -21.11 2.05 -19.79
CA ALA A 24 -20.91 3.23 -18.94
C ALA A 24 -21.43 2.99 -17.50
N LEU A 25 -22.61 2.36 -17.36
CA LEU A 25 -23.16 2.04 -16.02
C LEU A 25 -22.32 0.96 -15.30
N ALA A 26 -21.81 -0.04 -16.03
CA ALA A 26 -20.87 -1.02 -15.48
C ALA A 26 -19.55 -0.37 -15.06
N PHE A 27 -19.06 0.62 -15.81
CA PHE A 27 -17.83 1.35 -15.49
C PHE A 27 -18.02 2.31 -14.32
N PHE A 28 -19.21 2.88 -14.14
CA PHE A 28 -19.56 3.73 -12.99
C PHE A 28 -19.57 2.99 -11.64
N LEU A 29 -19.81 1.67 -11.66
CA LEU A 29 -19.78 0.84 -10.46
C LEU A 29 -18.34 0.45 -10.07
N PHE A 30 -17.32 0.92 -10.81
CA PHE A 30 -16.03 0.22 -10.84
C PHE A 30 -14.78 1.12 -10.77
N ALA A 31 -14.92 2.37 -10.35
CA ALA A 31 -13.80 3.11 -9.81
C ALA A 31 -13.50 2.51 -8.43
N ALA A 32 -12.89 1.33 -8.42
CA ALA A 32 -12.43 0.74 -7.17
C ALA A 32 -11.28 1.57 -6.66
N ALA A 33 -11.49 2.17 -5.51
CA ALA A 33 -10.46 2.83 -4.76
C ALA A 33 -9.23 1.92 -4.66
N ARG A 34 -8.13 2.39 -5.21
CA ARG A 34 -6.81 1.78 -5.06
C ARG A 34 -6.24 2.22 -3.73
N LEU A 35 -6.85 1.74 -2.65
CA LEU A 35 -6.36 2.04 -1.33
C LEU A 35 -5.21 1.09 -1.04
N CYS A 36 -4.03 1.51 -1.44
CA CYS A 36 -2.80 0.86 -1.00
C CYS A 36 -2.45 1.42 0.37
N ALA A 37 -2.78 0.69 1.42
CA ALA A 37 -2.09 0.88 2.68
C ALA A 37 -0.64 0.41 2.47
N GLN A 38 0.32 1.29 2.63
CA GLN A 38 1.72 1.06 2.28
C GLN A 38 2.59 1.41 3.48
N GLY A 39 3.74 0.72 3.58
CA GLY A 39 4.76 1.05 4.57
C GLY A 39 5.32 2.47 4.33
N PRO A 40 5.20 3.37 5.33
CA PRO A 40 5.56 4.76 5.12
C PRO A 40 7.07 5.02 5.05
N PRO A 41 7.51 6.06 4.28
CA PRO A 41 6.72 6.86 3.33
C PRO A 41 6.78 6.31 1.90
N TYR A 42 7.53 5.23 1.67
CA TYR A 42 7.74 4.60 0.37
C TYR A 42 6.75 3.45 0.14
N GLN A 43 6.64 3.01 -1.11
CA GLN A 43 5.82 1.86 -1.47
C GLN A 43 6.53 0.52 -1.22
N THR A 44 7.87 0.55 -1.22
CA THR A 44 8.70 -0.59 -0.83
C THR A 44 8.70 -0.73 0.68
N ASP A 45 8.28 -1.89 1.17
CA ASP A 45 8.38 -2.24 2.57
C ASP A 45 9.73 -2.86 2.93
N ASP A 46 9.97 -2.95 4.23
CA ASP A 46 11.12 -3.60 4.82
C ASP A 46 10.75 -4.91 5.54
N PRO A 47 11.70 -5.83 5.72
CA PRO A 47 11.49 -7.09 6.44
C PRO A 47 11.80 -6.99 7.95
N VAL A 48 11.91 -5.78 8.52
CA VAL A 48 12.36 -5.58 9.91
C VAL A 48 11.16 -5.34 10.83
N PRO A 49 10.74 -6.33 11.63
CA PRO A 49 9.68 -6.12 12.60
C PRO A 49 10.11 -5.16 13.70
N VAL A 50 9.15 -4.46 14.24
CA VAL A 50 9.28 -3.72 15.51
C VAL A 50 9.85 -4.64 16.59
N ASP A 51 10.77 -4.13 17.40
CA ASP A 51 11.37 -4.88 18.49
C ASP A 51 10.30 -5.39 19.47
N LEU A 52 10.57 -6.54 20.10
CA LEU A 52 9.65 -7.15 21.07
C LEU A 52 9.24 -6.16 22.16
N HIS A 53 7.93 -6.08 22.44
CA HIS A 53 7.31 -5.13 23.38
C HIS A 53 7.52 -3.66 23.05
N HIS A 54 7.89 -3.34 21.81
CA HIS A 54 7.87 -1.97 21.28
C HIS A 54 6.64 -1.77 20.42
N TYR A 55 6.31 -0.49 20.24
CA TYR A 55 5.13 -0.04 19.53
C TYR A 55 5.51 1.11 18.62
N GLU A 56 4.82 1.18 17.51
CA GLU A 56 4.88 2.32 16.58
C GLU A 56 3.47 2.80 16.30
N PHE A 57 3.35 4.10 16.13
CA PHE A 57 2.10 4.73 15.76
C PHE A 57 2.36 5.78 14.69
N TYR A 58 1.51 5.78 13.67
CA TYR A 58 1.56 6.76 12.59
C TYR A 58 0.22 7.45 12.46
N ILE A 59 0.29 8.75 12.15
CA ILE A 59 -0.84 9.50 11.58
C ILE A 59 -0.38 9.99 10.23
N PHE A 60 -1.05 9.59 9.17
CA PHE A 60 -0.60 9.93 7.84
C PHE A 60 -1.74 10.26 6.88
N GLY A 61 -1.34 10.82 5.74
CA GLY A 61 -2.16 10.97 4.55
C GLY A 61 -1.34 10.70 3.31
N GLY A 62 -1.99 10.13 2.32
CA GLY A 62 -1.43 9.86 1.01
C GLY A 62 -2.39 10.21 -0.11
N VAL A 63 -1.84 10.40 -1.28
CA VAL A 63 -2.61 10.64 -2.51
C VAL A 63 -2.02 9.77 -3.59
N ASP A 64 -2.89 9.06 -4.31
CA ASP A 64 -2.59 8.41 -5.57
C ASP A 64 -3.47 9.03 -6.65
N GLY A 65 -2.85 9.66 -7.62
CA GLY A 65 -3.53 10.42 -8.66
C GLY A 65 -3.24 9.89 -10.05
N THR A 66 -4.29 9.50 -10.75
CA THR A 66 -4.25 9.19 -12.18
C THR A 66 -4.99 10.26 -12.97
N PRO A 67 -4.89 10.30 -14.32
CA PRO A 67 -5.71 11.21 -15.12
C PRO A 67 -7.23 10.98 -14.96
N ALA A 68 -7.64 9.78 -14.56
CA ALA A 68 -9.04 9.42 -14.41
C ALA A 68 -9.62 9.82 -13.05
N GLU A 69 -8.84 9.65 -11.97
CA GLU A 69 -9.29 9.91 -10.61
C GLU A 69 -8.12 10.21 -9.66
N MET A 70 -8.44 10.80 -8.54
CA MET A 70 -7.53 11.01 -7.43
C MET A 70 -8.09 10.29 -6.21
N ASP A 71 -7.34 9.34 -5.72
CA ASP A 71 -7.60 8.62 -4.48
C ASP A 71 -6.70 9.20 -3.38
N SER A 72 -7.30 9.53 -2.26
CA SER A 72 -6.58 10.06 -1.11
C SER A 72 -6.92 9.25 0.11
N THR A 73 -5.90 8.91 0.87
CA THR A 73 -6.04 8.34 2.20
C THR A 73 -5.65 9.39 3.23
N GLY A 74 -6.51 9.66 4.19
CA GLY A 74 -6.19 10.60 5.26
C GLY A 74 -7.41 11.26 5.92
N PRO A 75 -7.36 11.36 7.27
CA PRO A 75 -6.31 10.82 8.12
C PRO A 75 -6.36 9.29 8.17
N ALA A 76 -5.20 8.67 8.19
CA ALA A 76 -5.08 7.25 8.49
C ALA A 76 -4.26 7.06 9.76
N PHE A 77 -4.63 6.06 10.53
CA PHE A 77 -4.00 5.71 11.80
C PHE A 77 -3.45 4.31 11.71
N GLU A 78 -2.14 4.20 11.83
CA GLU A 78 -1.44 2.91 11.82
C GLU A 78 -0.88 2.61 13.19
N PHE A 79 -0.99 1.36 13.60
CA PHE A 79 -0.44 0.85 14.84
C PHE A 79 0.32 -0.45 14.59
N ASN A 80 1.57 -0.48 15.04
CA ASN A 80 2.45 -1.63 14.98
C ASN A 80 2.87 -2.07 16.38
N TRP A 81 2.91 -3.38 16.59
CA TRP A 81 3.29 -4.00 17.85
C TRP A 81 4.26 -5.15 17.64
N GLY A 82 5.43 -5.07 18.24
CA GLY A 82 6.36 -6.18 18.38
C GLY A 82 5.82 -7.24 19.34
N ALA A 83 4.93 -8.09 18.83
CA ALA A 83 4.14 -9.02 19.63
C ALA A 83 4.92 -10.28 20.06
N LEU A 84 5.81 -10.76 19.19
CA LEU A 84 6.67 -11.92 19.43
C LEU A 84 8.07 -11.64 18.90
N PRO A 85 9.09 -12.38 19.29
CA PRO A 85 10.42 -12.27 18.68
C PRO A 85 10.33 -12.44 17.17
N ARG A 86 10.80 -11.44 16.41
CA ARG A 86 10.77 -11.39 14.94
C ARG A 86 9.37 -11.31 14.31
N VAL A 87 8.34 -10.97 15.10
CA VAL A 87 6.96 -10.83 14.59
C VAL A 87 6.37 -9.53 15.09
N GLN A 88 5.97 -8.70 14.15
CA GLN A 88 5.15 -7.51 14.36
C GLN A 88 3.73 -7.79 13.93
N LEU A 89 2.77 -7.37 14.72
CA LEU A 89 1.38 -7.22 14.30
C LEU A 89 1.12 -5.79 13.88
N HIS A 90 0.23 -5.63 12.90
CA HIS A 90 -0.02 -4.38 12.21
C HIS A 90 -1.51 -4.15 12.00
N ALA A 91 -1.95 -2.91 12.15
CA ALA A 91 -3.31 -2.50 11.82
C ALA A 91 -3.34 -1.05 11.32
N ILE A 92 -4.10 -0.78 10.26
CA ILE A 92 -4.42 0.57 9.79
C ILE A 92 -5.93 0.80 9.81
N LEU A 93 -6.33 1.96 10.31
CA LEU A 93 -7.69 2.48 10.22
C LEU A 93 -7.69 3.73 9.34
N PRO A 94 -8.05 3.63 8.06
CA PRO A 94 -7.95 4.71 7.11
C PRO A 94 -9.30 5.38 6.81
N TRP A 95 -9.30 6.71 6.67
CA TRP A 95 -10.35 7.43 5.94
C TRP A 95 -9.82 7.80 4.58
N GLY A 96 -10.71 7.86 3.58
CA GLY A 96 -10.30 8.18 2.22
C GLY A 96 -11.30 9.05 1.49
N VAL A 97 -10.80 9.62 0.40
CA VAL A 97 -11.55 10.38 -0.59
C VAL A 97 -11.28 9.77 -1.94
N VAL A 98 -12.33 9.47 -2.68
CA VAL A 98 -12.28 9.13 -4.11
C VAL A 98 -12.85 10.30 -4.89
N ALA A 99 -12.05 10.91 -5.72
CA ALA A 99 -12.42 12.10 -6.50
C ALA A 99 -12.22 11.85 -8.01
N PRO A 100 -13.27 11.44 -8.75
CA PRO A 100 -13.22 11.30 -10.20
C PRO A 100 -12.84 12.62 -10.88
N SER A 101 -12.05 12.56 -11.96
CA SER A 101 -11.59 13.75 -12.67
C SER A 101 -12.70 14.51 -13.40
N ASN A 102 -13.81 13.83 -13.71
CA ASN A 102 -14.92 14.32 -14.51
C ASN A 102 -14.48 14.87 -15.90
N ASN A 103 -13.31 14.48 -16.38
CA ASN A 103 -12.77 14.89 -17.66
C ASN A 103 -13.24 13.96 -18.77
N PRO A 104 -13.98 14.42 -19.79
CA PRO A 104 -14.49 13.55 -20.86
C PRO A 104 -13.40 12.90 -21.70
N VAL A 105 -12.16 13.37 -21.65
CA VAL A 105 -11.01 12.73 -22.36
C VAL A 105 -10.66 11.37 -21.76
N TYR A 106 -10.92 11.19 -20.47
CA TYR A 106 -10.58 9.97 -19.72
C TYR A 106 -11.78 9.05 -19.48
N LEU A 107 -12.91 9.30 -20.14
CA LEU A 107 -14.07 8.41 -20.12
C LEU A 107 -13.78 7.08 -20.85
N PRO A 108 -14.28 5.98 -20.33
CA PRO A 108 -15.34 5.76 -19.35
C PRO A 108 -14.81 5.53 -17.95
N GLY A 109 -14.24 6.35 -17.27
CA GLY A 109 -13.81 6.31 -15.87
C GLY A 109 -13.56 7.72 -15.43
N GLY A 110 -13.63 7.98 -14.19
CA GLY A 110 -13.38 9.29 -13.68
C GLY A 110 -14.56 10.25 -13.79
N THR A 111 -15.79 9.75 -13.81
CA THR A 111 -17.01 10.56 -13.68
C THR A 111 -17.82 10.08 -12.47
N GLY A 112 -18.35 11.04 -11.71
CA GLY A 112 -19.17 10.76 -10.54
C GLY A 112 -18.98 11.81 -9.44
N PRO A 113 -19.66 11.64 -8.31
CA PRO A 113 -19.44 12.49 -7.15
C PRO A 113 -18.09 12.17 -6.48
N THR A 114 -17.54 13.16 -5.81
CA THR A 114 -16.47 12.89 -4.83
C THR A 114 -17.08 12.21 -3.62
N GLU A 115 -16.53 11.07 -3.23
CA GLU A 115 -16.97 10.31 -2.07
C GLU A 115 -15.92 10.40 -0.95
N PHE A 116 -16.40 10.41 0.31
CA PHE A 116 -15.56 10.41 1.51
C PHE A 116 -16.11 9.41 2.52
N GLY A 117 -15.22 8.73 3.23
CA GLY A 117 -15.62 7.82 4.30
C GLY A 117 -14.49 6.93 4.80
N LEU A 118 -14.86 6.01 5.69
CA LEU A 118 -13.98 4.92 6.11
C LEU A 118 -13.72 4.03 4.89
N THR A 119 -12.45 3.65 4.71
CA THR A 119 -12.03 2.73 3.65
C THR A 119 -11.79 1.33 4.20
N ASP A 120 -11.23 0.43 3.39
CA ASP A 120 -10.89 -0.91 3.87
C ASP A 120 -9.79 -0.82 4.93
N MET A 121 -9.99 -1.50 6.06
CA MET A 121 -9.07 -1.55 7.18
C MET A 121 -8.01 -2.61 6.91
N GLU A 122 -6.73 -2.26 7.06
CA GLU A 122 -5.64 -3.22 6.89
C GLU A 122 -5.28 -3.88 8.22
N LEU A 123 -5.07 -5.20 8.17
CA LEU A 123 -4.47 -6.00 9.23
C LEU A 123 -3.29 -6.78 8.64
N GLY A 124 -2.18 -6.84 9.37
CA GLY A 124 -1.00 -7.50 8.86
C GLY A 124 -0.09 -8.11 9.90
N ALA A 125 0.87 -8.87 9.39
CA ALA A 125 1.97 -9.39 10.19
C ALA A 125 3.28 -9.30 9.42
N LYS A 126 4.29 -8.63 10.02
CA LYS A 126 5.66 -8.59 9.51
C LYS A 126 6.48 -9.65 10.24
N ILE A 127 7.12 -10.55 9.48
CA ILE A 127 7.85 -11.70 10.02
C ILE A 127 9.26 -11.72 9.42
N ALA A 128 10.29 -11.63 10.26
CA ALA A 128 11.67 -11.78 9.83
C ALA A 128 12.08 -13.27 9.84
N PHE A 129 12.33 -13.83 8.66
CA PHE A 129 12.80 -15.23 8.49
C PHE A 129 14.29 -15.36 8.75
N ILE A 130 15.08 -14.47 8.12
CA ILE A 130 16.54 -14.44 8.22
C ILE A 130 16.95 -13.08 8.74
N LYS A 131 17.76 -13.04 9.80
CA LYS A 131 18.34 -11.80 10.32
C LYS A 131 19.50 -11.35 9.44
N GLU A 132 19.68 -10.04 9.32
CA GLU A 132 20.83 -9.47 8.67
C GLU A 132 22.14 -9.94 9.32
N SER A 133 23.11 -10.28 8.50
CA SER A 133 24.48 -10.61 8.90
C SER A 133 25.49 -9.87 8.01
N LYS A 134 26.78 -10.02 8.29
CA LYS A 134 27.81 -9.37 7.47
C LYS A 134 27.66 -9.69 5.97
N HIS A 135 27.27 -10.91 5.62
CA HIS A 135 27.25 -11.42 4.23
C HIS A 135 25.84 -11.62 3.65
N PHE A 136 24.81 -11.62 4.50
CA PHE A 136 23.44 -11.86 4.07
C PHE A 136 22.53 -10.72 4.46
N PRO A 137 21.55 -10.34 3.61
CA PRO A 137 20.51 -9.37 3.96
C PRO A 137 19.58 -9.97 5.01
N GLN A 138 18.82 -9.13 5.69
CA GLN A 138 17.60 -9.55 6.36
C GLN A 138 16.59 -9.96 5.29
N ILE A 139 15.83 -11.02 5.56
CA ILE A 139 14.77 -11.51 4.68
C ILE A 139 13.52 -11.75 5.51
N GLY A 140 12.39 -11.28 5.03
CA GLY A 140 11.12 -11.44 5.71
C GLY A 140 9.93 -11.26 4.78
N SER A 141 8.77 -11.31 5.38
CA SER A 141 7.51 -11.01 4.71
C SER A 141 6.70 -10.04 5.55
N PHE A 142 6.00 -9.15 4.90
CA PHE A 142 4.96 -8.34 5.50
C PHE A 142 3.65 -8.64 4.77
N THR A 143 2.97 -9.68 5.24
CA THR A 143 1.67 -10.10 4.70
C THR A 143 0.59 -9.21 5.27
N MET A 144 -0.23 -8.63 4.39
CA MET A 144 -1.29 -7.70 4.71
C MET A 144 -2.63 -8.20 4.17
N PHE A 145 -3.71 -7.97 4.93
CA PHE A 145 -5.08 -8.31 4.60
C PHE A 145 -5.93 -7.05 4.71
N GLU A 146 -6.58 -6.68 3.63
CA GLU A 146 -7.55 -5.60 3.61
C GLU A 146 -8.95 -6.14 3.91
N MET A 147 -9.55 -5.64 4.97
CA MET A 147 -10.87 -6.04 5.43
C MET A 147 -11.93 -5.17 4.76
N PRO A 148 -13.03 -5.73 4.25
CA PRO A 148 -14.05 -5.00 3.50
C PRO A 148 -14.92 -4.11 4.42
N THR A 149 -14.28 -3.15 5.07
CA THR A 149 -14.95 -2.18 5.98
C THR A 149 -15.39 -0.91 5.26
N GLY A 150 -14.79 -0.63 4.11
CA GLY A 150 -15.14 0.48 3.24
C GLY A 150 -16.44 0.26 2.49
N ASN A 151 -17.03 1.35 2.03
CA ASN A 151 -18.27 1.28 1.26
C ASN A 151 -17.95 1.00 -0.22
N TYR A 152 -18.21 -0.24 -0.66
CA TYR A 152 -17.97 -0.68 -2.03
C TYR A 152 -18.73 0.13 -3.08
N ASP A 153 -20.01 0.47 -2.82
CA ASP A 153 -20.83 1.21 -3.78
C ASP A 153 -20.34 2.66 -4.00
N LYS A 154 -19.55 3.17 -3.07
CA LYS A 154 -18.90 4.48 -3.13
C LYS A 154 -17.45 4.44 -3.62
N GLY A 155 -16.93 3.26 -3.94
CA GLY A 155 -15.53 3.07 -4.31
C GLY A 155 -14.56 3.18 -3.12
N LEU A 156 -15.05 3.21 -1.88
CA LEU A 156 -14.22 3.32 -0.67
C LEU A 156 -13.72 1.97 -0.15
N GLY A 157 -13.88 0.91 -0.91
CA GLY A 157 -13.38 -0.43 -0.60
C GLY A 157 -13.69 -1.43 -1.69
N VAL A 158 -13.06 -2.60 -1.62
CA VAL A 158 -13.19 -3.67 -2.63
C VAL A 158 -14.41 -4.56 -2.38
N GLY A 159 -14.98 -4.53 -1.17
CA GLY A 159 -16.14 -5.34 -0.79
C GLY A 159 -15.82 -6.82 -0.53
N LYS A 160 -14.55 -7.22 -0.58
CA LYS A 160 -14.01 -8.54 -0.25
C LYS A 160 -12.67 -8.39 0.44
N VAL A 161 -12.33 -9.37 1.28
CA VAL A 161 -10.96 -9.45 1.80
C VAL A 161 -10.01 -9.67 0.63
N TRP A 162 -8.98 -8.84 0.52
CA TRP A 162 -7.89 -9.02 -0.41
C TRP A 162 -6.56 -8.93 0.33
N TYR A 163 -5.47 -9.38 -0.28
CA TYR A 163 -4.24 -9.52 0.46
C TYR A 163 -2.99 -9.44 -0.40
N LYS A 164 -1.87 -9.09 0.26
CA LYS A 164 -0.52 -9.01 -0.31
C LYS A 164 0.39 -10.06 0.30
N LEU A 165 1.13 -10.75 -0.54
CA LEU A 165 2.09 -11.80 -0.18
C LEU A 165 3.49 -11.43 -0.69
N PRO A 166 4.25 -10.59 0.00
CA PRO A 166 5.59 -10.19 -0.39
C PRO A 166 6.69 -11.03 0.23
N ILE A 167 7.87 -10.96 -0.39
CA ILE A 167 9.17 -11.24 0.24
C ILE A 167 10.00 -9.97 0.09
N TRP A 168 10.48 -9.48 1.22
CA TRP A 168 11.32 -8.29 1.32
C TRP A 168 12.71 -8.63 1.81
N LEU A 169 13.69 -7.86 1.33
CA LEU A 169 15.10 -7.96 1.70
C LEU A 169 15.59 -6.59 2.15
N GLN A 170 16.43 -6.55 3.19
CA GLN A 170 17.08 -5.33 3.64
C GLN A 170 18.55 -5.56 3.92
N LYS A 171 19.39 -4.61 3.50
CA LYS A 171 20.82 -4.60 3.77
C LYS A 171 21.32 -3.24 4.18
N ASN A 172 21.97 -3.18 5.34
CA ASN A 172 22.66 -1.99 5.83
C ASN A 172 24.13 -2.00 5.43
N SER A 173 24.66 -0.85 5.00
CA SER A 173 26.07 -0.64 4.67
C SER A 173 26.53 0.76 5.05
N GLY A 174 27.08 0.91 6.25
CA GLY A 174 27.43 2.21 6.82
C GLY A 174 26.20 3.11 6.97
N LYS A 175 26.20 4.26 6.28
CA LYS A 175 25.08 5.19 6.24
C LYS A 175 24.04 4.90 5.15
N TRP A 176 24.22 3.82 4.41
CA TRP A 176 23.31 3.41 3.35
C TRP A 176 22.46 2.24 3.80
N LEU A 177 21.20 2.28 3.40
CA LEU A 177 20.23 1.21 3.55
C LEU A 177 19.68 0.87 2.17
N PHE A 178 19.57 -0.41 1.88
CA PHE A 178 19.03 -0.96 0.65
C PHE A 178 17.89 -1.89 0.99
N ASP A 179 16.68 -1.57 0.52
CA ASP A 179 15.51 -2.42 0.62
C ASP A 179 15.09 -2.86 -0.78
N GLY A 180 14.48 -4.01 -0.86
CA GLY A 180 13.91 -4.45 -2.13
C GLY A 180 13.24 -5.81 -2.05
N GLY A 181 12.48 -6.09 -3.07
CA GLY A 181 11.73 -7.33 -3.15
C GLY A 181 10.46 -7.18 -3.95
N GLY A 182 9.45 -7.92 -3.57
CA GLY A 182 8.15 -7.85 -4.22
C GLY A 182 7.26 -9.00 -3.85
N GLY A 183 6.10 -9.03 -4.45
CA GLY A 183 5.07 -9.99 -4.10
C GLY A 183 3.96 -10.07 -5.12
N TYR A 184 2.87 -10.61 -4.65
CA TYR A 184 1.68 -10.78 -5.43
C TYR A 184 0.47 -10.30 -4.63
N GLN A 185 -0.33 -9.43 -5.24
CA GLN A 185 -1.60 -8.97 -4.68
C GLN A 185 -2.71 -9.84 -5.24
N VAL A 186 -3.53 -10.39 -4.34
CA VAL A 186 -4.66 -11.26 -4.67
C VAL A 186 -5.96 -10.56 -4.26
N VAL A 187 -6.84 -10.36 -5.24
CA VAL A 187 -8.11 -9.65 -5.07
C VAL A 187 -9.27 -10.61 -5.41
N PRO A 188 -9.80 -11.38 -4.46
CA PRO A 188 -10.83 -12.41 -4.68
C PRO A 188 -12.22 -11.82 -4.95
N GLN A 189 -12.31 -10.68 -5.61
CA GLN A 189 -13.55 -10.04 -6.06
C GLN A 189 -13.77 -10.35 -7.53
N ALA A 190 -15.01 -10.65 -7.90
CA ALA A 190 -15.36 -10.98 -9.28
C ALA A 190 -14.93 -9.86 -10.24
N ASN A 191 -14.25 -10.25 -11.31
CA ASN A 191 -13.75 -9.35 -12.37
C ASN A 191 -12.61 -8.40 -11.94
N TYR A 192 -12.00 -8.56 -10.76
CA TYR A 192 -10.75 -7.91 -10.41
C TYR A 192 -9.55 -8.72 -10.87
N ARG A 193 -8.42 -8.05 -11.01
CA ARG A 193 -7.14 -8.67 -11.35
C ARG A 193 -6.31 -8.86 -10.10
N ASP A 194 -5.67 -10.03 -10.06
CA ASP A 194 -4.49 -10.23 -9.25
C ASP A 194 -3.27 -9.75 -10.01
N PHE A 195 -2.28 -9.19 -9.34
CA PHE A 195 -1.09 -8.68 -10.02
C PHE A 195 0.19 -8.78 -9.18
N PRO A 196 1.36 -8.94 -9.84
CA PRO A 196 2.65 -8.86 -9.20
C PRO A 196 3.04 -7.41 -8.94
N TYR A 197 3.86 -7.19 -7.92
CA TYR A 197 4.52 -5.91 -7.67
C TYR A 197 5.95 -6.12 -7.17
N THR A 198 6.80 -5.11 -7.34
CA THR A 198 8.18 -5.10 -6.88
C THR A 198 8.62 -3.67 -6.57
N GLY A 199 9.45 -3.53 -5.55
CA GLY A 199 10.04 -2.25 -5.18
C GLY A 199 11.52 -2.40 -4.85
N TRP A 200 12.28 -1.35 -5.13
CA TRP A 200 13.71 -1.25 -4.83
C TRP A 200 14.03 0.16 -4.35
N LEU A 201 14.43 0.26 -3.10
CA LEU A 201 14.65 1.50 -2.37
C LEU A 201 16.10 1.59 -1.91
N VAL A 202 16.68 2.76 -2.05
CA VAL A 202 17.94 3.11 -1.42
C VAL A 202 17.76 4.35 -0.56
N LYS A 203 18.21 4.26 0.70
CA LYS A 203 18.17 5.39 1.65
C LYS A 203 19.57 5.72 2.14
N ARG A 204 19.76 6.95 2.57
CA ARG A 204 21.01 7.42 3.16
C ARG A 204 20.78 8.38 4.30
N GLU A 205 21.43 8.11 5.43
CA GLU A 205 21.57 9.07 6.50
C GLU A 205 22.50 10.20 6.07
N LEU A 206 21.97 11.41 5.93
CA LEU A 206 22.74 12.61 5.60
C LEU A 206 23.25 13.30 6.84
N SER A 207 22.45 13.31 7.89
CA SER A 207 22.77 13.85 9.22
C SER A 207 21.97 13.10 10.29
N GLU A 208 22.12 13.47 11.56
CA GLU A 208 21.31 12.94 12.66
C GLU A 208 19.82 13.25 12.52
N GLN A 209 19.45 14.27 11.73
CA GLN A 209 18.06 14.70 11.53
C GLN A 209 17.48 14.28 10.19
N TRP A 210 18.30 14.00 9.19
CA TRP A 210 17.82 13.77 7.83
C TRP A 210 18.26 12.43 7.28
N GLU A 211 17.31 11.62 6.91
CA GLU A 211 17.47 10.47 6.03
C GLU A 211 16.68 10.71 4.74
N LEU A 212 17.31 10.58 3.60
CA LEU A 212 16.67 10.71 2.29
C LEU A 212 16.87 9.42 1.48
N GLY A 213 15.92 9.16 0.60
CA GLY A 213 15.97 8.00 -0.27
C GLY A 213 15.24 8.21 -1.58
N ALA A 214 15.42 7.23 -2.45
CA ALA A 214 14.72 7.10 -3.71
C ALA A 214 14.40 5.63 -3.95
N GLU A 215 13.22 5.38 -4.54
CA GLU A 215 12.80 4.04 -4.93
C GLU A 215 12.37 3.99 -6.39
N ILE A 216 12.36 2.77 -6.92
CA ILE A 216 11.61 2.40 -8.11
C ILE A 216 10.59 1.37 -7.67
N PHE A 217 9.31 1.68 -7.82
CA PHE A 217 8.22 0.77 -7.55
C PHE A 217 7.48 0.45 -8.85
N ALA A 218 7.13 -0.81 -9.05
CA ALA A 218 6.42 -1.25 -10.24
C ALA A 218 5.37 -2.31 -9.91
N HIS A 219 4.26 -2.24 -10.63
CA HIS A 219 3.18 -3.22 -10.49
C HIS A 219 2.58 -3.62 -11.84
N GLY A 220 1.93 -4.77 -11.85
CA GLY A 220 1.14 -5.26 -12.98
C GLY A 220 -0.12 -4.44 -13.19
N ARG A 221 -0.94 -4.88 -14.15
CA ARG A 221 -2.26 -4.28 -14.36
C ARG A 221 -3.15 -4.59 -13.18
N GLU A 222 -3.66 -3.58 -12.55
CA GLU A 222 -4.54 -3.69 -11.39
C GLU A 222 -6.00 -3.35 -11.72
N GLY A 223 -6.88 -3.41 -10.71
CA GLY A 223 -8.28 -3.05 -10.82
C GLY A 223 -9.12 -4.03 -11.64
N PHE A 224 -10.17 -3.53 -12.27
CA PHE A 224 -11.10 -4.37 -13.02
C PHE A 224 -10.50 -4.97 -14.26
N ALA A 225 -10.84 -6.24 -14.53
CA ALA A 225 -10.42 -6.95 -15.75
C ALA A 225 -10.91 -6.26 -17.03
N ALA A 226 -12.07 -5.61 -16.98
CA ALA A 226 -12.64 -4.86 -18.11
C ALA A 226 -12.04 -3.44 -18.25
N ALA A 227 -11.40 -2.89 -17.20
CA ALA A 227 -10.78 -1.59 -17.29
C ALA A 227 -9.51 -1.64 -18.14
N GLN A 228 -9.24 -0.57 -18.87
CA GLN A 228 -8.03 -0.40 -19.68
C GLN A 228 -6.89 0.16 -18.80
N THR A 229 -6.67 -0.47 -17.64
CA THR A 229 -5.52 -0.14 -16.81
C THR A 229 -4.25 -0.70 -17.42
N GLU A 230 -3.15 0.00 -17.24
CA GLU A 230 -1.83 -0.41 -17.67
C GLU A 230 -0.99 -0.81 -16.46
N ARG A 231 0.10 -1.54 -16.71
CA ARG A 231 1.17 -1.69 -15.73
C ARG A 231 1.83 -0.33 -15.51
N SER A 232 2.37 -0.10 -14.31
CA SER A 232 3.09 1.12 -13.99
C SER A 232 4.47 0.82 -13.43
N ALA A 233 5.40 1.74 -13.64
CA ALA A 233 6.63 1.84 -12.88
C ALA A 233 6.87 3.31 -12.53
N MET A 234 7.13 3.57 -11.26
CA MET A 234 7.23 4.88 -10.64
C MET A 234 8.62 5.08 -10.05
N ILE A 235 9.10 6.31 -10.05
CA ILE A 235 10.25 6.74 -9.28
C ILE A 235 9.75 7.64 -8.17
N ASP A 236 10.06 7.30 -6.93
CA ASP A 236 9.69 8.03 -5.74
C ASP A 236 10.93 8.58 -5.05
N VAL A 237 10.81 9.79 -4.50
CA VAL A 237 11.85 10.41 -3.67
C VAL A 237 11.20 10.92 -2.39
N GLY A 238 11.89 10.72 -1.27
CA GLY A 238 11.33 11.09 0.01
C GLY A 238 12.33 10.94 1.15
N GLY A 239 11.83 10.90 2.37
CA GLY A 239 12.69 10.71 3.53
C GLY A 239 12.02 10.93 4.86
N TYR A 240 12.88 11.03 5.86
CA TYR A 240 12.55 11.16 7.26
C TYR A 240 13.26 12.38 7.85
N TYR A 241 12.53 13.14 8.66
CA TYR A 241 13.10 14.16 9.51
C TYR A 241 12.93 13.76 10.97
N HIS A 242 14.04 13.49 11.65
CA HIS A 242 14.11 13.13 13.07
C HIS A 242 14.14 14.39 13.92
N PHE A 243 13.19 14.54 14.85
CA PHE A 243 13.12 15.71 15.70
C PHE A 243 14.21 15.70 16.77
N LYS A 244 14.95 16.82 16.92
CA LYS A 244 16.04 16.94 17.91
C LYS A 244 15.58 16.84 19.35
N HIS A 245 14.36 17.28 19.63
CA HIS A 245 13.80 17.31 21.00
C HIS A 245 13.25 15.94 21.41
N ASN A 246 12.95 15.07 20.45
CA ASN A 246 12.42 13.74 20.69
C ASN A 246 12.86 12.81 19.55
N THR A 247 13.85 11.97 19.82
CA THR A 247 14.38 11.02 18.82
C THR A 247 13.40 9.89 18.48
N ASN A 248 12.33 9.73 19.24
CA ASN A 248 11.29 8.75 19.00
C ASN A 248 10.15 9.31 18.11
N GLU A 249 10.34 10.51 17.58
CA GLU A 249 9.36 11.21 16.76
C GLU A 249 9.98 11.60 15.42
N GLN A 250 9.26 11.35 14.33
CA GLN A 250 9.74 11.64 12.98
C GLN A 250 8.61 12.18 12.11
N PHE A 251 8.98 13.04 11.17
CA PHE A 251 8.15 13.46 10.06
C PHE A 251 8.58 12.71 8.80
N LEU A 252 7.62 12.16 8.07
CA LEU A 252 7.81 11.33 6.89
C LEU A 252 7.19 12.02 5.68
N PHE A 253 7.86 11.93 4.53
CA PHE A 253 7.34 12.48 3.27
C PHE A 253 7.90 11.72 2.08
N CYS A 254 7.09 11.63 1.03
CA CYS A 254 7.48 11.08 -0.25
C CYS A 254 6.67 11.71 -1.38
N TYR A 255 7.27 11.78 -2.56
CA TYR A 255 6.59 12.10 -3.80
C TYR A 255 7.14 11.22 -4.91
N GLY A 256 6.24 10.66 -5.72
CA GLY A 256 6.53 9.81 -6.84
C GLY A 256 5.79 10.18 -8.10
N HIS A 257 6.37 9.79 -9.23
CA HIS A 257 5.77 9.93 -10.54
C HIS A 257 6.11 8.72 -11.40
N SER A 258 5.12 8.20 -12.11
CA SER A 258 5.32 7.08 -13.03
C SER A 258 6.18 7.50 -14.22
N VAL A 259 7.13 6.63 -14.58
CA VAL A 259 8.03 6.82 -15.73
C VAL A 259 7.73 5.84 -16.86
N VAL A 260 6.93 4.81 -16.58
CA VAL A 260 6.51 3.80 -17.56
C VAL A 260 5.04 3.44 -17.30
N GLY A 261 4.26 3.32 -18.36
CA GLY A 261 2.88 2.84 -18.33
C GLY A 261 1.87 3.93 -17.98
N GLN A 262 0.94 3.61 -17.11
CA GLN A 262 -0.10 4.55 -16.68
C GLN A 262 0.51 5.75 -15.96
N THR A 263 0.03 6.95 -16.28
CA THR A 263 0.44 8.15 -15.56
C THR A 263 -0.12 8.12 -14.16
N GLU A 264 0.76 8.14 -13.18
CA GLU A 264 0.43 8.12 -11.76
C GLU A 264 1.29 9.14 -11.02
N ASN A 265 0.72 9.74 -9.98
CA ASN A 265 1.40 10.61 -9.04
C ASN A 265 1.08 10.13 -7.65
N TYR A 266 2.11 9.83 -6.90
CA TYR A 266 2.03 9.42 -5.50
C TYR A 266 2.57 10.53 -4.60
N ALA A 267 1.91 10.78 -3.49
CA ALA A 267 2.44 11.64 -2.45
C ALA A 267 2.05 11.11 -1.09
N TYR A 268 2.96 11.21 -0.13
CA TYR A 268 2.76 10.78 1.24
C TYR A 268 3.34 11.79 2.22
N VAL A 269 2.61 12.04 3.31
CA VAL A 269 3.09 12.77 4.47
C VAL A 269 2.60 12.10 5.74
N GLY A 270 3.44 12.05 6.77
CA GLY A 270 3.06 11.42 8.02
C GLY A 270 3.90 11.84 9.20
N MET A 271 3.36 11.59 10.37
CA MET A 271 4.05 11.68 11.65
C MET A 271 4.15 10.28 12.24
N TYR A 272 5.29 9.97 12.80
CA TYR A 272 5.63 8.68 13.39
C TYR A 272 6.11 8.84 14.81
N TRP A 273 5.69 7.95 15.67
CA TRP A 273 6.13 7.81 17.05
C TRP A 273 6.47 6.37 17.38
N THR A 274 7.56 6.19 18.15
CA THR A 274 7.91 4.86 18.66
C THR A 274 8.12 4.92 20.18
N TRP A 275 7.73 3.85 20.86
CA TRP A 275 7.96 3.68 22.31
C TRP A 275 7.99 2.20 22.66
N GLY A 276 8.50 1.89 23.84
CA GLY A 276 8.57 0.52 24.36
C GLY A 276 9.49 0.40 25.56
N LYS A 277 9.65 -0.82 26.01
CA LYS A 277 10.59 -1.13 27.11
C LYS A 277 12.00 -1.29 26.55
N ASP A 278 12.92 -0.47 27.00
CA ASP A 278 14.34 -0.63 26.67
C ASP A 278 14.85 -2.02 27.07
N ARG A 279 15.74 -2.60 26.23
CA ARG A 279 16.41 -3.87 26.53
C ARG A 279 17.10 -3.92 27.89
N ARG A 280 17.44 -2.77 28.46
CA ARG A 280 18.04 -2.64 29.80
C ARG A 280 17.06 -3.00 30.90
N ASP A 281 15.79 -2.71 30.70
CA ASP A 281 14.72 -2.95 31.67
C ASP A 281 14.03 -4.31 31.50
N ALA A 282 14.41 -5.07 30.45
CA ALA A 282 13.88 -6.39 30.19
C ALA A 282 14.38 -7.42 31.19
N SER A 283 13.48 -8.28 31.65
CA SER A 283 13.83 -9.41 32.52
C SER A 283 14.82 -10.37 31.83
N PRO A 284 15.53 -11.24 32.59
CA PRO A 284 16.41 -12.26 31.98
C PRO A 284 15.69 -13.20 31.01
N GLU A 285 14.39 -13.43 31.19
CA GLU A 285 13.55 -14.25 30.33
C GLU A 285 13.21 -13.50 29.04
N GLU A 286 12.77 -12.24 29.13
CA GLU A 286 12.53 -11.37 27.98
C GLU A 286 13.80 -11.15 27.14
N LYS A 287 14.98 -11.06 27.78
CA LYS A 287 16.28 -11.01 27.08
C LYS A 287 16.60 -12.28 26.33
N LYS A 288 16.20 -13.45 26.84
CA LYS A 288 16.35 -14.73 26.15
C LYS A 288 15.37 -14.87 24.96
N GLU A 289 14.14 -14.45 25.13
CA GLU A 289 13.14 -14.43 24.05
C GLU A 289 13.52 -13.46 22.94
N SER A 290 13.98 -12.25 23.29
CA SER A 290 14.50 -11.25 22.35
C SER A 290 15.78 -11.71 21.63
N ALA A 291 16.61 -12.55 22.25
CA ALA A 291 17.79 -13.14 21.63
C ALA A 291 17.45 -14.21 20.58
N GLY A 292 16.22 -14.65 20.54
CA GLY A 292 15.52 -15.08 19.36
C GLY A 292 15.83 -16.43 18.75
N ASP A 293 15.66 -17.52 19.47
CA ASP A 293 15.81 -18.86 18.89
C ASP A 293 14.58 -19.76 18.97
N LEU A 294 13.41 -19.25 19.28
CA LEU A 294 12.28 -20.12 19.62
C LEU A 294 11.39 -20.51 18.43
N LEU A 295 11.37 -19.79 17.32
CA LEU A 295 10.52 -20.15 16.18
C LEU A 295 11.24 -20.89 15.04
N PHE A 296 12.55 -20.76 14.91
CA PHE A 296 13.34 -21.48 13.91
C PHE A 296 14.73 -21.82 14.48
N PRO A 297 14.92 -22.98 15.14
CA PRO A 297 16.24 -23.39 15.55
C PRO A 297 17.11 -23.59 14.32
N ALA A 298 18.21 -22.85 14.22
CA ALA A 298 19.26 -23.10 13.25
C ALA A 298 19.94 -24.45 13.56
N ARG A 299 19.32 -25.57 13.16
CA ARG A 299 19.97 -26.87 13.06
C ARG A 299 20.06 -27.29 11.61
N LEU A 300 21.09 -26.79 10.94
CA LEU A 300 21.80 -27.50 9.88
C LEU A 300 23.29 -27.34 10.13
N GLY A 301 23.72 -27.90 11.24
CA GLY A 301 25.11 -28.24 11.51
C GLY A 301 25.21 -29.73 11.54
N GLY A 302 25.40 -30.35 10.39
CA GLY A 302 25.75 -31.75 10.30
C GLY A 302 27.12 -31.96 10.92
N ASN A 303 27.20 -32.76 11.99
CA ASN A 303 28.43 -33.35 12.44
C ASN A 303 28.81 -34.46 11.44
N GLY A 304 30.05 -34.38 11.04
CA GLY A 304 30.67 -35.26 10.10
C GLY A 304 30.77 -36.75 10.55
N LEU A 305 31.06 -37.51 9.59
CA LEU A 305 32.10 -38.58 9.59
C LEU A 305 32.78 -38.50 8.24
#